data_7eff93b971accc588cca3d952860f81c
#
_entry.id   7eff93b971accc588cca3d952860f81c
#
_cell.length_a   1.000
_cell.length_b   1.000
_cell.length_c   1.000
_cell.angle_alpha   90.00
_cell.angle_beta   90.00
_cell.angle_gamma   90.00
#
_symmetry.space_group_name_H-M   'P 1'
#
loop_
_entity.id
_entity.type
_entity.pdbx_description
1 polymer ?
#
loop_
_entity_poly.entity_id
_entity_poly.type
_entity_poly.pdbx_seq_one_letter_code
_entity_poly.pdbx_strand_id
1 'polypeptide(L)'
;MTVDVAEFDSEMKKQKERARNAATVETDDWVVVSDGDSLFVGYDQYCTETKIIRYRKVKQKNKEYYQLVLSRTPFYAEKGGQVGDSGKLTGSEDGSLVEIFDTKTENNLHVHLADKLPSNVAQTFTAEINTESRLATARNHTATHILHEALREVLGKHVEQKGSYVCADNLRFDFSHFQKMTDDEIRRVETIANRRIRDNYPLEEMCQLPIAEASVLMLLLSEDAYTNTIGISRGWTIEPVCGGPGRGAH
;
A
#
# COMPACT_ATOMS: atom_id res chain seq x y z
N MET A 1 -9.20 42.96 -2.42
CA MET A 1 -8.58 42.32 -1.25
C MET A 1 -7.16 41.98 -1.66
N THR A 2 -6.14 42.59 -1.06
CA THR A 2 -4.73 42.26 -1.30
C THR A 2 -4.27 41.38 -0.13
N VAL A 3 -3.67 40.24 -0.45
CA VAL A 3 -3.08 39.32 0.55
C VAL A 3 -1.65 39.77 0.79
N ASP A 4 -1.26 39.91 2.04
CA ASP A 4 0.15 40.11 2.40
C ASP A 4 0.90 38.79 2.21
N VAL A 5 1.65 38.68 1.10
CA VAL A 5 2.38 37.49 0.72
C VAL A 5 3.51 37.17 1.71
N ALA A 6 4.14 38.20 2.29
CA ALA A 6 5.24 38.03 3.23
C ALA A 6 4.75 37.45 4.57
N GLU A 7 3.60 37.91 5.07
CA GLU A 7 2.97 37.35 6.25
C GLU A 7 2.47 35.93 6.01
N PHE A 8 1.87 35.65 4.85
CA PHE A 8 1.44 34.30 4.46
C PHE A 8 2.62 33.32 4.44
N ASP A 9 3.73 33.68 3.80
CA ASP A 9 4.92 32.84 3.73
C ASP A 9 5.54 32.59 5.12
N SER A 10 5.52 33.61 5.99
CA SER A 10 5.97 33.47 7.37
C SER A 10 5.11 32.50 8.17
N GLU A 11 3.79 32.59 8.08
CA GLU A 11 2.87 31.68 8.77
C GLU A 11 2.93 30.26 8.21
N MET A 12 3.07 30.10 6.90
CA MET A 12 3.29 28.79 6.27
C MET A 12 4.60 28.15 6.73
N LYS A 13 5.67 28.92 6.93
CA LYS A 13 6.94 28.43 7.45
C LYS A 13 6.79 27.98 8.90
N LYS A 14 6.12 28.76 9.74
CA LYS A 14 5.82 28.41 11.14
C LYS A 14 4.96 27.13 11.21
N GLN A 15 3.98 26.99 10.33
CA GLN A 15 3.14 25.79 10.29
C GLN A 15 3.96 24.54 9.88
N LYS A 16 4.84 24.66 8.87
CA LYS A 16 5.76 23.59 8.49
C LYS A 16 6.72 23.20 9.61
N GLU A 17 7.24 24.17 10.35
CA GLU A 17 8.10 23.93 11.52
C GLU A 17 7.34 23.25 12.66
N ARG A 18 6.10 23.68 12.97
CA ARG A 18 5.24 23.00 13.95
C ARG A 18 4.92 21.56 13.54
N ALA A 19 4.63 21.33 12.26
CA ALA A 19 4.36 19.99 11.75
C ALA A 19 5.61 19.09 11.83
N ARG A 20 6.80 19.61 11.49
CA ARG A 20 8.07 18.90 11.67
C ARG A 20 8.36 18.56 13.13
N ASN A 21 8.22 19.52 14.04
CA ASN A 21 8.46 19.29 15.47
C ASN A 21 7.42 18.35 16.10
N ALA A 22 6.18 18.36 15.60
CA ALA A 22 5.16 17.41 16.02
C ALA A 22 5.41 15.98 15.52
N ALA A 23 6.17 15.83 14.45
CA ALA A 23 6.54 14.57 13.83
C ALA A 23 7.94 14.07 14.24
N THR A 24 8.56 14.65 15.28
CA THR A 24 9.90 14.21 15.74
C THR A 24 9.81 12.77 16.22
N VAL A 25 10.37 11.87 15.44
CA VAL A 25 10.56 10.44 15.76
C VAL A 25 12.01 10.29 16.15
N GLU A 26 12.27 9.93 17.40
CA GLU A 26 13.62 9.55 17.86
C GLU A 26 13.81 8.07 17.53
N THR A 27 14.78 7.77 16.70
CA THR A 27 15.14 6.40 16.34
C THR A 27 16.54 6.10 16.82
N ASP A 28 16.69 4.97 17.50
CA ASP A 28 18.02 4.42 17.80
C ASP A 28 18.69 3.91 16.50
N ASP A 29 20.00 3.67 16.58
CA ASP A 29 20.74 3.02 15.50
C ASP A 29 20.27 1.56 15.30
N TRP A 30 20.46 1.04 14.10
CA TRP A 30 20.15 -0.35 13.80
C TRP A 30 21.09 -1.31 14.53
N VAL A 31 20.52 -2.19 15.32
CA VAL A 31 21.22 -3.36 15.88
C VAL A 31 21.16 -4.47 14.85
N VAL A 32 22.33 -4.87 14.32
CA VAL A 32 22.44 -5.97 13.35
C VAL A 32 22.50 -7.29 14.11
N VAL A 33 21.60 -8.22 13.80
CA VAL A 33 21.55 -9.59 14.38
C VAL A 33 22.25 -10.58 13.48
N SER A 34 22.03 -10.45 12.16
CA SER A 34 22.69 -11.27 11.14
C SER A 34 22.86 -10.48 9.85
N ASP A 35 23.87 -10.85 9.07
CA ASP A 35 24.04 -10.32 7.72
C ASP A 35 23.04 -10.98 6.77
N GLY A 36 22.58 -10.22 5.77
CA GLY A 36 21.69 -10.72 4.72
C GLY A 36 20.76 -9.64 4.17
N ASP A 37 20.18 -9.96 3.04
CA ASP A 37 19.19 -9.14 2.37
C ASP A 37 17.77 -9.56 2.76
N SER A 38 16.82 -8.63 2.63
CA SER A 38 15.41 -8.88 2.87
C SER A 38 14.73 -9.27 1.55
N LEU A 39 14.06 -10.44 1.52
CA LEU A 39 13.30 -10.92 0.37
C LEU A 39 11.80 -10.86 0.66
N PHE A 40 11.06 -10.14 -0.18
CA PHE A 40 9.60 -10.15 -0.12
C PHE A 40 9.03 -11.36 -0.88
N VAL A 41 8.19 -12.15 -0.20
CA VAL A 41 7.54 -13.36 -0.74
C VAL A 41 6.00 -13.29 -0.67
N GLY A 42 5.46 -12.14 -0.23
CA GLY A 42 4.05 -11.97 0.12
C GLY A 42 3.08 -11.90 -1.06
N TYR A 43 3.55 -12.11 -2.30
CA TYR A 43 2.65 -12.32 -3.43
C TYR A 43 2.10 -13.75 -3.46
N ASP A 44 2.92 -14.71 -3.07
CA ASP A 44 2.61 -16.14 -3.20
C ASP A 44 2.43 -16.82 -1.83
N GLN A 45 2.92 -16.20 -0.75
CA GLN A 45 2.96 -16.80 0.58
C GLN A 45 2.39 -15.84 1.62
N TYR A 46 1.47 -16.32 2.43
CA TYR A 46 0.92 -15.59 3.59
C TYR A 46 1.61 -15.97 4.90
N CYS A 47 2.44 -17.01 4.85
CA CYS A 47 3.22 -17.52 5.95
C CYS A 47 4.59 -17.99 5.44
N THR A 48 5.68 -17.70 6.16
CA THR A 48 7.03 -18.16 5.80
C THR A 48 7.94 -18.23 7.02
N GLU A 49 8.94 -19.10 6.96
CA GLU A 49 10.04 -19.06 7.93
C GLU A 49 10.97 -17.88 7.65
N THR A 50 11.43 -17.23 8.71
CA THR A 50 12.27 -16.03 8.62
C THR A 50 13.20 -15.89 9.82
N LYS A 51 14.17 -14.97 9.72
CA LYS A 51 15.01 -14.49 10.82
C LYS A 51 14.97 -12.97 10.88
N ILE A 52 15.11 -12.42 12.07
CA ILE A 52 15.33 -10.99 12.25
C ILE A 52 16.78 -10.70 11.87
N ILE A 53 17.00 -9.89 10.84
CA ILE A 53 18.35 -9.50 10.41
C ILE A 53 18.82 -8.23 11.10
N ARG A 54 17.90 -7.32 11.40
CA ARG A 54 18.20 -6.12 12.20
C ARG A 54 16.95 -5.60 12.89
N TYR A 55 17.15 -4.85 13.96
CA TYR A 55 16.08 -4.15 14.66
C TYR A 55 16.57 -2.84 15.26
N ARG A 56 15.64 -1.95 15.57
CA ARG A 56 15.91 -0.73 16.35
C ARG A 56 14.70 -0.35 17.20
N LYS A 57 14.94 0.40 18.26
CA LYS A 57 13.89 1.00 19.08
C LYS A 57 13.52 2.37 18.53
N VAL A 58 12.24 2.68 18.56
CA VAL A 58 11.70 3.96 18.10
C VAL A 58 10.85 4.55 19.21
N LYS A 59 11.07 5.83 19.48
CA LYS A 59 10.25 6.62 20.40
C LYS A 59 9.54 7.70 19.62
N GLN A 60 8.22 7.67 19.69
CA GLN A 60 7.36 8.67 19.05
C GLN A 60 6.37 9.22 20.05
N LYS A 61 6.56 10.47 20.49
CA LYS A 61 5.77 11.10 21.54
C LYS A 61 5.77 10.27 22.82
N ASN A 62 4.64 9.66 23.17
CA ASN A 62 4.48 8.83 24.37
C ASN A 62 4.42 7.32 24.07
N LYS A 63 4.75 6.90 22.84
CA LYS A 63 4.78 5.48 22.46
C LYS A 63 6.19 5.06 22.12
N GLU A 64 6.56 3.89 22.63
CA GLU A 64 7.78 3.18 22.25
C GLU A 64 7.37 1.93 21.47
N TYR A 65 8.06 1.66 20.37
CA TYR A 65 7.87 0.46 19.57
C TYR A 65 9.19 0.05 18.91
N TYR A 66 9.20 -1.10 18.29
CA TYR A 66 10.39 -1.62 17.62
C TYR A 66 10.14 -1.70 16.12
N GLN A 67 11.18 -1.48 15.37
CA GLN A 67 11.25 -1.72 13.94
C GLN A 67 12.12 -2.94 13.69
N LEU A 68 11.60 -3.89 12.92
CA LEU A 68 12.27 -5.14 12.60
C LEU A 68 12.42 -5.25 11.08
N VAL A 69 13.55 -5.78 10.63
CA VAL A 69 13.77 -6.18 9.24
C VAL A 69 13.97 -7.69 9.22
N LEU A 70 13.22 -8.39 8.38
CA LEU A 70 13.22 -9.83 8.26
C LEU A 70 13.99 -10.29 7.03
N SER A 71 14.65 -11.44 7.08
CA SER A 71 15.37 -12.04 5.95
C SER A 71 14.42 -12.46 4.82
N ARG A 72 13.23 -12.94 5.17
CA ARG A 72 12.11 -13.22 4.25
C ARG A 72 10.84 -12.69 4.88
N THR A 73 10.00 -12.05 4.08
CA THR A 73 8.77 -11.47 4.62
C THR A 73 7.58 -11.68 3.71
N PRO A 74 6.45 -12.16 4.27
CA PRO A 74 5.16 -12.19 3.58
C PRO A 74 4.41 -10.86 3.73
N PHE A 75 4.89 -9.94 4.59
CA PHE A 75 4.22 -8.67 4.89
C PHE A 75 4.43 -7.67 3.78
N TYR A 76 3.35 -7.21 3.18
CA TYR A 76 3.36 -6.09 2.24
C TYR A 76 3.61 -4.79 3.00
N ALA A 77 4.57 -4.02 2.55
CA ALA A 77 4.84 -2.71 3.12
C ALA A 77 3.97 -1.63 2.46
N GLU A 78 3.51 -0.66 3.25
CA GLU A 78 2.72 0.47 2.77
C GLU A 78 3.32 1.08 1.49
N LYS A 79 2.54 1.03 0.40
CA LYS A 79 2.94 1.57 -0.91
C LYS A 79 1.70 1.83 -1.77
N GLY A 80 1.76 2.87 -2.62
CA GLY A 80 0.72 3.16 -3.62
C GLY A 80 -0.67 3.45 -3.04
N GLY A 81 -0.73 3.95 -1.81
CA GLY A 81 -1.99 4.21 -1.10
C GLY A 81 -2.58 3.01 -0.36
N GLN A 82 -2.04 1.81 -0.56
CA GLN A 82 -2.42 0.64 0.21
C GLN A 82 -1.66 0.60 1.53
N VAL A 83 -2.37 0.32 2.63
CA VAL A 83 -1.79 0.14 3.96
C VAL A 83 -0.86 -1.06 4.02
N GLY A 84 0.10 -1.02 4.95
CA GLY A 84 0.95 -2.17 5.26
C GLY A 84 0.18 -3.29 5.95
N ASP A 85 0.72 -4.50 5.85
CA ASP A 85 0.14 -5.64 6.53
C ASP A 85 0.42 -5.63 8.01
N SER A 86 -0.50 -6.21 8.73
CA SER A 86 -0.35 -6.64 10.12
C SER A 86 -0.32 -8.17 10.23
N GLY A 87 0.12 -8.67 11.38
CA GLY A 87 0.19 -10.11 11.63
C GLY A 87 1.04 -10.44 12.84
N LYS A 88 1.74 -11.56 12.80
CA LYS A 88 2.52 -12.06 13.94
C LYS A 88 3.80 -12.77 13.52
N LEU A 89 4.79 -12.75 14.42
CA LEU A 89 5.97 -13.61 14.40
C LEU A 89 5.89 -14.57 15.57
N THR A 90 6.04 -15.86 15.29
CA THR A 90 6.08 -16.91 16.32
C THR A 90 7.48 -17.51 16.37
N GLY A 91 8.14 -17.43 17.50
CA GLY A 91 9.47 -18.01 17.71
C GLY A 91 9.43 -19.54 17.70
N SER A 92 10.34 -20.16 16.95
CA SER A 92 10.38 -21.64 16.81
C SER A 92 10.93 -22.36 18.03
N GLU A 93 11.76 -21.70 18.85
CA GLU A 93 12.42 -22.30 20.00
C GLU A 93 11.60 -22.17 21.30
N ASP A 94 11.04 -20.98 21.53
CA ASP A 94 10.38 -20.62 22.79
C ASP A 94 8.88 -20.34 22.64
N GLY A 95 8.35 -20.41 21.41
CA GLY A 95 6.96 -20.09 21.13
C GLY A 95 6.57 -18.63 21.39
N SER A 96 7.57 -17.73 21.54
CA SER A 96 7.32 -16.31 21.77
C SER A 96 6.50 -15.71 20.64
N LEU A 97 5.47 -14.94 20.99
CA LEU A 97 4.60 -14.25 20.04
C LEU A 97 4.92 -12.77 20.02
N VAL A 98 5.19 -12.23 18.85
CA VAL A 98 5.40 -10.80 18.60
C VAL A 98 4.35 -10.34 17.58
N GLU A 99 3.54 -9.37 17.95
CA GLU A 99 2.56 -8.77 17.05
C GLU A 99 3.22 -7.71 16.17
N ILE A 100 2.96 -7.81 14.86
CA ILE A 100 3.30 -6.80 13.87
C ILE A 100 2.02 -6.03 13.57
N PHE A 101 1.99 -4.76 13.98
CA PHE A 101 0.79 -3.94 13.82
C PHE A 101 0.76 -3.13 12.53
N ASP A 102 1.93 -2.96 11.86
CA ASP A 102 2.04 -2.26 10.58
C ASP A 102 3.34 -2.65 9.88
N THR A 103 3.41 -2.47 8.56
CA THR A 103 4.61 -2.69 7.76
C THR A 103 4.82 -1.53 6.80
N LYS A 104 6.00 -0.91 6.84
CA LYS A 104 6.35 0.28 6.05
C LYS A 104 7.55 0.06 5.16
N THR A 105 7.65 0.88 4.12
CA THR A 105 8.84 0.92 3.28
C THR A 105 9.79 2.02 3.77
N GLU A 106 11.03 1.66 4.08
CA GLU A 106 12.11 2.60 4.37
C GLU A 106 13.36 2.18 3.60
N ASN A 107 13.90 3.05 2.74
CA ASN A 107 15.08 2.77 1.92
C ASN A 107 15.00 1.42 1.16
N ASN A 108 13.87 1.15 0.54
CA ASN A 108 13.54 -0.12 -0.14
C ASN A 108 13.52 -1.38 0.76
N LEU A 109 13.53 -1.22 2.07
CA LEU A 109 13.38 -2.32 3.02
C LEU A 109 11.94 -2.39 3.53
N HIS A 110 11.46 -3.60 3.75
CA HIS A 110 10.22 -3.84 4.47
C HIS A 110 10.51 -3.77 5.97
N VAL A 111 10.00 -2.74 6.62
CA VAL A 111 10.19 -2.46 8.05
C VAL A 111 8.90 -2.80 8.79
N HIS A 112 8.97 -3.79 9.66
CA HIS A 112 7.85 -4.29 10.44
C HIS A 112 7.81 -3.58 11.79
N LEU A 113 6.66 -3.06 12.17
CA LEU A 113 6.46 -2.33 13.42
C LEU A 113 5.86 -3.26 14.48
N ALA A 114 6.55 -3.41 15.61
CA ALA A 114 6.16 -4.30 16.69
C ALA A 114 6.18 -3.59 18.05
N ASP A 115 5.26 -3.95 18.95
CA ASP A 115 5.22 -3.36 20.29
C ASP A 115 6.37 -3.84 21.18
N LYS A 116 6.90 -5.04 20.93
CA LYS A 116 7.94 -5.67 21.73
C LYS A 116 8.93 -6.48 20.89
N LEU A 117 10.10 -6.74 21.43
CA LEU A 117 11.03 -7.72 20.89
C LEU A 117 10.76 -9.12 21.46
N PRO A 118 11.07 -10.19 20.69
CA PRO A 118 11.10 -11.55 21.24
C PRO A 118 12.23 -11.70 22.25
N SER A 119 12.12 -12.70 23.14
CA SER A 119 13.13 -13.00 24.16
C SER A 119 14.47 -13.39 23.53
N ASN A 120 14.44 -14.15 22.45
CA ASN A 120 15.60 -14.52 21.64
C ASN A 120 15.42 -13.99 20.20
N VAL A 121 16.10 -12.90 19.87
CA VAL A 121 16.03 -12.29 18.53
C VAL A 121 16.78 -13.08 17.45
N ALA A 122 17.67 -13.99 17.84
CA ALA A 122 18.52 -14.75 16.92
C ALA A 122 17.88 -16.06 16.46
N GLN A 123 16.75 -16.47 17.06
CA GLN A 123 16.05 -17.69 16.66
C GLN A 123 15.37 -17.55 15.28
N THR A 124 14.90 -18.66 14.75
CA THR A 124 14.03 -18.67 13.58
C THR A 124 12.60 -18.35 14.01
N PHE A 125 11.85 -17.68 13.15
CA PHE A 125 10.46 -17.31 13.38
C PHE A 125 9.59 -17.80 12.23
N THR A 126 8.35 -18.10 12.53
CA THR A 126 7.28 -18.19 11.54
C THR A 126 6.61 -16.83 11.45
N ALA A 127 6.69 -16.19 10.30
CA ALA A 127 6.05 -14.93 9.99
C ALA A 127 4.72 -15.21 9.29
N GLU A 128 3.62 -14.74 9.88
CA GLU A 128 2.26 -14.95 9.37
C GLU A 128 1.49 -13.64 9.34
N ILE A 129 0.95 -13.28 8.18
CA ILE A 129 0.14 -12.07 8.02
C ILE A 129 -1.31 -12.32 8.46
N ASN A 130 -2.04 -11.24 8.75
CA ASN A 130 -3.49 -11.29 8.86
C ASN A 130 -4.11 -11.48 7.47
N THR A 131 -4.35 -12.73 7.11
CA THR A 131 -4.84 -13.09 5.77
C THR A 131 -6.22 -12.50 5.47
N GLU A 132 -7.11 -12.41 6.46
CA GLU A 132 -8.44 -11.83 6.28
C GLU A 132 -8.35 -10.36 5.90
N SER A 133 -7.54 -9.58 6.65
CA SER A 133 -7.29 -8.17 6.37
C SER A 133 -6.63 -7.97 5.01
N ARG A 134 -5.63 -8.79 4.66
CA ARG A 134 -4.95 -8.75 3.36
C ARG A 134 -5.92 -8.98 2.21
N LEU A 135 -6.76 -9.99 2.28
CA LEU A 135 -7.73 -10.31 1.22
C LEU A 135 -8.80 -9.22 1.10
N ALA A 136 -9.27 -8.66 2.23
CA ALA A 136 -10.20 -7.54 2.21
C ALA A 136 -9.56 -6.30 1.55
N THR A 137 -8.33 -5.97 1.93
CA THR A 137 -7.56 -4.87 1.33
C THR A 137 -7.34 -5.10 -0.17
N ALA A 138 -7.03 -6.33 -0.59
CA ALA A 138 -6.86 -6.69 -2.00
C ALA A 138 -8.14 -6.44 -2.82
N ARG A 139 -9.31 -6.83 -2.28
CA ARG A 139 -10.60 -6.54 -2.92
C ARG A 139 -10.84 -5.04 -3.06
N ASN A 140 -10.58 -4.26 -2.03
CA ASN A 140 -10.72 -2.81 -2.06
C ASN A 140 -9.73 -2.14 -3.02
N HIS A 141 -8.53 -2.69 -3.16
CA HIS A 141 -7.55 -2.23 -4.14
C HIS A 141 -8.06 -2.43 -5.57
N THR A 142 -8.56 -3.62 -5.90
CA THR A 142 -9.19 -3.89 -7.20
C THR A 142 -10.39 -2.98 -7.42
N ALA A 143 -11.25 -2.80 -6.41
CA ALA A 143 -12.40 -1.91 -6.49
C ALA A 143 -12.00 -0.45 -6.77
N THR A 144 -10.84 0.00 -6.27
CA THR A 144 -10.31 1.35 -6.56
C THR A 144 -10.05 1.55 -8.06
N HIS A 145 -9.50 0.57 -8.75
CA HIS A 145 -9.27 0.65 -10.19
C HIS A 145 -10.57 0.59 -10.99
N ILE A 146 -11.49 -0.27 -10.60
CA ILE A 146 -12.83 -0.35 -11.20
C ILE A 146 -13.58 0.98 -11.04
N LEU A 147 -13.48 1.60 -9.86
CA LEU A 147 -14.06 2.91 -9.58
C LEU A 147 -13.43 4.00 -10.47
N HIS A 148 -12.11 4.01 -10.61
CA HIS A 148 -11.41 4.97 -11.46
C HIS A 148 -11.90 4.90 -12.92
N GLU A 149 -11.99 3.71 -13.48
CA GLU A 149 -12.50 3.52 -14.85
C GLU A 149 -13.97 3.89 -14.97
N ALA A 150 -14.82 3.55 -14.01
CA ALA A 150 -16.22 3.96 -14.00
C ALA A 150 -16.38 5.50 -13.95
N LEU A 151 -15.54 6.18 -13.16
CA LEU A 151 -15.50 7.64 -13.12
C LEU A 151 -15.08 8.24 -14.46
N ARG A 152 -14.09 7.68 -15.14
CA ARG A 152 -13.66 8.12 -16.47
C ARG A 152 -14.72 7.89 -17.54
N GLU A 153 -15.47 6.80 -17.46
CA GLU A 153 -16.57 6.50 -18.37
C GLU A 153 -17.72 7.51 -18.24
N VAL A 154 -18.05 7.90 -17.01
CA VAL A 154 -19.18 8.80 -16.73
C VAL A 154 -18.82 10.27 -16.86
N LEU A 155 -17.65 10.69 -16.36
CA LEU A 155 -17.25 12.08 -16.27
C LEU A 155 -16.28 12.52 -17.36
N GLY A 156 -15.57 11.56 -17.98
CA GLY A 156 -14.63 11.82 -19.07
C GLY A 156 -13.16 11.53 -18.73
N LYS A 157 -12.35 11.47 -19.78
CA LYS A 157 -10.92 11.09 -19.72
C LYS A 157 -10.02 12.05 -18.93
N HIS A 158 -10.52 13.24 -18.53
CA HIS A 158 -9.81 14.20 -17.68
C HIS A 158 -9.73 13.78 -16.21
N VAL A 159 -10.48 12.74 -15.83
CA VAL A 159 -10.40 12.21 -14.46
C VAL A 159 -9.06 11.52 -14.27
N GLU A 160 -8.25 12.08 -13.38
CA GLU A 160 -6.94 11.58 -13.00
C GLU A 160 -6.89 11.36 -11.49
N GLN A 161 -6.26 10.28 -11.07
CA GLN A 161 -5.99 10.04 -9.66
C GLN A 161 -5.05 11.10 -9.08
N LYS A 162 -5.43 11.70 -7.96
CA LYS A 162 -4.61 12.64 -7.19
C LYS A 162 -4.14 12.05 -5.86
N GLY A 163 -4.83 11.04 -5.36
CA GLY A 163 -4.49 10.31 -4.17
C GLY A 163 -5.37 9.08 -4.00
N SER A 164 -4.91 8.12 -3.20
CA SER A 164 -5.72 6.98 -2.78
C SER A 164 -5.33 6.53 -1.38
N TYR A 165 -6.28 5.91 -0.70
CA TYR A 165 -6.06 5.18 0.54
C TYR A 165 -6.89 3.91 0.49
N VAL A 166 -6.25 2.77 0.74
CA VAL A 166 -6.89 1.44 0.63
C VAL A 166 -6.54 0.62 1.85
N CYS A 167 -7.56 0.21 2.59
CA CYS A 167 -7.44 -0.68 3.75
C CYS A 167 -8.52 -1.77 3.70
N ALA A 168 -8.57 -2.62 4.72
CA ALA A 168 -9.54 -3.72 4.78
C ALA A 168 -11.00 -3.22 4.85
N ASP A 169 -11.24 -2.12 5.56
CA ASP A 169 -12.58 -1.62 5.83
C ASP A 169 -13.13 -0.72 4.72
N ASN A 170 -12.26 0.05 4.07
CA ASN A 170 -12.68 1.04 3.07
C ASN A 170 -11.57 1.42 2.10
N LEU A 171 -11.97 2.14 1.06
CA LEU A 171 -11.07 2.84 0.16
C LEU A 171 -11.45 4.32 0.07
N ARG A 172 -10.45 5.18 -0.18
CA ARG A 172 -10.65 6.57 -0.59
C ARG A 172 -9.92 6.78 -1.91
N PHE A 173 -10.60 7.44 -2.83
CA PHE A 173 -10.05 7.79 -4.13
C PHE A 173 -10.23 9.28 -4.40
N ASP A 174 -9.14 10.01 -4.43
CA ASP A 174 -9.11 11.46 -4.69
C ASP A 174 -8.79 11.67 -6.17
N PHE A 175 -9.63 12.42 -6.87
CA PHE A 175 -9.50 12.63 -8.31
C PHE A 175 -9.79 14.07 -8.74
N SER A 176 -9.29 14.44 -9.94
CA SER A 176 -9.57 15.74 -10.53
C SER A 176 -10.92 15.75 -11.25
N HIS A 177 -11.75 16.74 -10.92
CA HIS A 177 -12.98 17.05 -11.66
C HIS A 177 -13.32 18.53 -11.50
N PHE A 178 -14.01 19.10 -12.51
CA PHE A 178 -14.22 20.55 -12.59
C PHE A 178 -15.38 21.04 -11.73
N GLN A 179 -16.28 20.16 -11.34
CA GLN A 179 -17.50 20.48 -10.60
C GLN A 179 -17.89 19.36 -9.63
N LYS A 180 -18.83 19.63 -8.75
CA LYS A 180 -19.41 18.60 -7.89
C LYS A 180 -20.20 17.61 -8.76
N MET A 181 -20.04 16.33 -8.54
CA MET A 181 -20.82 15.30 -9.19
C MET A 181 -22.30 15.43 -8.82
N THR A 182 -23.15 15.21 -9.80
CA THR A 182 -24.61 15.10 -9.62
C THR A 182 -24.97 13.73 -9.06
N ASP A 183 -26.13 13.63 -8.42
CA ASP A 183 -26.63 12.34 -7.89
C ASP A 183 -26.85 11.30 -9.00
N ASP A 184 -27.12 11.76 -10.22
CA ASP A 184 -27.29 10.88 -11.38
C ASP A 184 -25.94 10.31 -11.86
N GLU A 185 -24.91 11.14 -11.92
CA GLU A 185 -23.55 10.71 -12.24
C GLU A 185 -23.03 9.71 -11.18
N ILE A 186 -23.27 9.97 -9.91
CA ILE A 186 -22.91 9.05 -8.81
C ILE A 186 -23.60 7.70 -9.02
N ARG A 187 -24.92 7.68 -9.24
CA ARG A 187 -25.67 6.43 -9.48
C ARG A 187 -25.18 5.66 -10.71
N ARG A 188 -24.79 6.36 -11.77
CA ARG A 188 -24.22 5.73 -12.97
C ARG A 188 -22.86 5.10 -12.67
N VAL A 189 -21.98 5.80 -11.97
CA VAL A 189 -20.67 5.27 -11.54
C VAL A 189 -20.83 4.03 -10.67
N GLU A 190 -21.73 4.09 -9.66
CA GLU A 190 -22.04 2.93 -8.80
C GLU A 190 -22.57 1.74 -9.60
N THR A 191 -23.46 1.99 -10.54
CA THR A 191 -24.05 0.95 -11.38
C THR A 191 -22.99 0.25 -12.23
N ILE A 192 -22.09 1.02 -12.86
CA ILE A 192 -21.01 0.50 -13.69
C ILE A 192 -20.01 -0.28 -12.83
N ALA A 193 -19.55 0.31 -11.72
CA ALA A 193 -18.57 -0.34 -10.84
C ALA A 193 -19.12 -1.67 -10.27
N ASN A 194 -20.36 -1.67 -9.75
CA ASN A 194 -20.99 -2.87 -9.22
C ASN A 194 -21.27 -3.93 -10.29
N ARG A 195 -21.58 -3.52 -11.54
CA ARG A 195 -21.71 -4.47 -12.64
C ARG A 195 -20.40 -5.16 -12.93
N ARG A 196 -19.28 -4.40 -13.07
CA ARG A 196 -17.96 -4.95 -13.34
C ARG A 196 -17.46 -5.89 -12.23
N ILE A 197 -17.75 -5.57 -10.96
CA ILE A 197 -17.45 -6.48 -9.85
C ILE A 197 -18.22 -7.81 -10.00
N ARG A 198 -19.50 -7.76 -10.35
CA ARG A 198 -20.31 -8.97 -10.54
C ARG A 198 -19.97 -9.78 -11.79
N ASP A 199 -19.47 -9.12 -12.82
CA ASP A 199 -19.02 -9.79 -14.05
C ASP A 199 -17.83 -10.72 -13.81
N ASN A 200 -17.08 -10.49 -12.71
CA ASN A 200 -16.01 -11.36 -12.20
C ASN A 200 -15.06 -11.87 -13.28
N TYR A 201 -14.54 -10.97 -14.09
CA TYR A 201 -13.63 -11.33 -15.17
C TYR A 201 -12.29 -11.89 -14.62
N PRO A 202 -11.63 -12.81 -15.34
CA PRO A 202 -10.32 -13.30 -14.96
C PRO A 202 -9.28 -12.19 -15.03
N LEU A 203 -8.35 -12.22 -14.07
CA LEU A 203 -7.20 -11.33 -14.08
C LEU A 203 -6.13 -11.88 -15.04
N GLU A 204 -5.73 -11.07 -16.01
CA GLU A 204 -4.55 -11.33 -16.82
C GLU A 204 -3.41 -10.42 -16.37
N GLU A 205 -2.28 -11.01 -16.03
CA GLU A 205 -1.11 -10.28 -15.55
C GLU A 205 0.04 -10.40 -16.56
N MET A 206 0.50 -9.25 -17.05
CA MET A 206 1.67 -9.15 -17.92
C MET A 206 2.81 -8.49 -17.16
N CYS A 207 3.78 -9.28 -16.70
CA CYS A 207 4.96 -8.78 -16.00
C CYS A 207 6.07 -8.43 -16.99
N GLN A 208 6.87 -7.39 -16.64
CA GLN A 208 8.08 -7.02 -17.37
C GLN A 208 7.86 -6.47 -18.81
N LEU A 209 6.68 -5.95 -19.11
CA LEU A 209 6.44 -5.30 -20.39
C LEU A 209 7.27 -4.01 -20.52
N PRO A 210 7.95 -3.76 -21.66
CA PRO A 210 8.57 -2.47 -21.95
C PRO A 210 7.52 -1.35 -21.95
N ILE A 211 7.87 -0.17 -21.45
CA ILE A 211 6.95 0.99 -21.33
C ILE A 211 6.27 1.34 -22.66
N ALA A 212 7.02 1.26 -23.77
CA ALA A 212 6.48 1.54 -25.11
C ALA A 212 5.36 0.58 -25.50
N GLU A 213 5.52 -0.72 -25.21
CA GLU A 213 4.52 -1.76 -25.48
C GLU A 213 3.32 -1.63 -24.54
N ALA A 214 3.57 -1.34 -23.25
CA ALA A 214 2.53 -1.10 -22.27
C ALA A 214 1.65 0.11 -22.67
N SER A 215 2.24 1.18 -23.18
CA SER A 215 1.50 2.36 -23.64
C SER A 215 0.63 2.07 -24.87
N VAL A 216 1.11 1.27 -25.80
CA VAL A 216 0.34 0.84 -26.99
C VAL A 216 -0.82 -0.07 -26.57
N LEU A 217 -0.56 -1.01 -25.67
CA LEU A 217 -1.59 -1.91 -25.15
C LEU A 217 -2.69 -1.15 -24.41
N MET A 218 -2.33 -0.16 -23.59
CA MET A 218 -3.30 0.73 -22.93
C MET A 218 -4.16 1.53 -23.92
N LEU A 219 -3.56 2.01 -25.01
CA LEU A 219 -4.30 2.71 -26.07
C LEU A 219 -5.27 1.78 -26.79
N LEU A 220 -4.86 0.58 -27.15
CA LEU A 220 -5.70 -0.43 -27.80
C LEU A 220 -6.84 -0.91 -26.89
N LEU A 221 -6.57 -1.10 -25.61
CA LEU A 221 -7.56 -1.53 -24.63
C LEU A 221 -8.56 -0.42 -24.24
N SER A 222 -8.21 0.85 -24.47
CA SER A 222 -9.11 1.98 -24.17
C SER A 222 -10.22 2.20 -25.20
N GLU A 223 -10.11 1.62 -26.38
CA GLU A 223 -11.10 1.85 -27.47
C GLU A 223 -12.17 0.77 -27.58
N ASP A 224 -11.89 -0.50 -27.25
CA ASP A 224 -12.86 -1.59 -27.53
C ASP A 224 -12.96 -2.69 -26.45
N ALA A 225 -12.12 -2.71 -25.47
CA ALA A 225 -12.13 -3.79 -24.51
C ALA A 225 -12.10 -3.26 -23.09
N TYR A 226 -13.21 -3.31 -22.44
CA TYR A 226 -13.28 -3.46 -21.00
C TYR A 226 -12.69 -4.83 -20.61
N THR A 227 -11.52 -5.11 -21.12
CA THR A 227 -10.75 -6.24 -20.67
C THR A 227 -10.15 -5.83 -19.35
N ASN A 228 -10.33 -6.65 -18.40
CA ASN A 228 -9.82 -6.56 -17.04
C ASN A 228 -8.33 -6.80 -17.02
N THR A 229 -7.61 -6.14 -17.89
CA THR A 229 -6.16 -6.05 -17.83
C THR A 229 -5.84 -5.12 -16.69
N ILE A 230 -6.03 -5.65 -15.52
CA ILE A 230 -5.58 -5.03 -14.30
C ILE A 230 -4.18 -5.58 -14.12
N GLY A 231 -3.17 -4.85 -14.52
CA GLY A 231 -1.89 -5.33 -14.19
C GLY A 231 -0.77 -5.07 -15.15
N ILE A 232 -0.65 -3.87 -15.64
CA ILE A 232 0.59 -3.46 -16.27
C ILE A 232 1.45 -2.83 -15.20
N SER A 233 2.49 -3.49 -14.74
CA SER A 233 3.45 -2.86 -13.88
C SER A 233 4.84 -2.88 -14.45
N ARG A 234 5.39 -1.74 -14.48
CA ARG A 234 6.67 -1.36 -13.90
C ARG A 234 6.87 0.13 -14.02
N GLY A 235 6.94 0.77 -12.88
CA GLY A 235 7.40 2.15 -12.77
C GLY A 235 6.37 3.20 -13.15
N TRP A 236 5.10 2.85 -13.19
CA TRP A 236 4.00 3.73 -13.57
C TRP A 236 2.86 3.72 -12.58
N THR A 237 2.02 4.73 -12.67
CA THR A 237 0.84 4.98 -11.84
C THR A 237 -0.20 3.86 -11.81
N ILE A 238 -0.03 2.80 -12.55
CA ILE A 238 -0.86 1.60 -12.56
C ILE A 238 -0.20 0.46 -11.75
N GLU A 239 0.98 0.72 -11.20
CA GLU A 239 1.73 -0.22 -10.38
C GLU A 239 0.97 -0.99 -9.33
N PRO A 240 0.04 -0.39 -8.60
CA PRO A 240 -0.55 -1.10 -7.49
C PRO A 240 -1.20 -2.40 -7.89
N VAL A 241 -1.58 -2.51 -9.12
CA VAL A 241 -2.32 -3.67 -9.59
C VAL A 241 -1.42 -4.85 -9.84
N CYS A 242 -0.22 -4.64 -10.36
CA CYS A 242 0.68 -5.74 -10.64
C CYS A 242 1.64 -6.05 -9.51
N GLY A 243 1.90 -5.09 -8.70
CA GLY A 243 2.85 -5.23 -7.62
C GLY A 243 2.22 -5.42 -6.25
N GLY A 244 0.93 -5.16 -6.13
CA GLY A 244 0.24 -5.17 -4.86
C GLY A 244 -0.41 -6.51 -4.53
N PRO A 245 -0.76 -6.70 -3.27
CA PRO A 245 -1.57 -7.84 -2.84
C PRO A 245 -3.00 -7.81 -3.39
N GLY A 246 -3.34 -6.79 -4.19
CA GLY A 246 -4.56 -6.69 -4.96
C GLY A 246 -4.72 -7.73 -6.06
N ARG A 247 -3.72 -8.62 -6.23
CA ARG A 247 -3.88 -9.77 -7.10
C ARG A 247 -5.01 -10.64 -6.63
N GLY A 248 -5.94 -10.87 -7.49
CA GLY A 248 -6.84 -11.99 -7.38
C GLY A 248 -7.67 -11.98 -6.14
N ALA A 249 -8.64 -11.13 -6.12
CA ALA A 249 -9.89 -11.57 -5.58
C ALA A 249 -10.40 -12.70 -6.50
N HIS A 250 -9.97 -13.90 -6.28
CA HIS A 250 -10.60 -15.09 -6.81
C HIS A 250 -11.76 -15.46 -5.92
#